data_90652ea90a0be563fb8abf373e73c086
#
_entry.id   90652ea90a0be563fb8abf373e73c086
#
_cell.length_a   1.000
_cell.length_b   1.000
_cell.length_c   1.000
_cell.angle_alpha   90.00
_cell.angle_beta   90.00
_cell.angle_gamma   90.00
#
_symmetry.space_group_name_H-M   'P 1'
#
loop_
_entity.id
_entity.type
_entity.pdbx_description
1 polymer ?
#
loop_
_entity_poly.entity_id
_entity_poly.type
_entity_poly.pdbx_seq_one_letter_code
_entity_poly.pdbx_strand_id
1 'polypeptide(L)'
;GVASPVAPPPRSPRRQAEAGAEAEYLQGDAADVPLVLVAHDLSPADMLQFKQSVFAGFITDVGGKTSHTAIVARSMDIPAVVGARGASQLVRQDDWVIIDGDAGAIIVDPSPIILAEYGFRQRQVELERERLARLRHTPAITIDGHKIELLANIEQPGDAAAAVRAGAVGVGLFRSEFLFMGKSGNLPGEDEQYRA
;
A
#
# COMPACT_ATOMS: atom_id res chain seq x y z
N GLY A 1 -21.03 -19.68 2.77
CA GLY A 1 -22.22 -19.02 3.30
C GLY A 1 -21.91 -17.55 3.47
N VAL A 2 -22.60 -16.71 2.70
CA VAL A 2 -22.45 -15.25 2.74
C VAL A 2 -23.08 -14.76 4.04
N ALA A 3 -22.29 -14.21 4.95
CA ALA A 3 -22.82 -13.57 6.16
C ALA A 3 -23.48 -12.25 5.77
N SER A 4 -24.74 -12.08 6.12
CA SER A 4 -25.47 -10.82 5.98
C SER A 4 -24.85 -9.74 6.88
N PRO A 5 -24.79 -8.47 6.47
CA PRO A 5 -24.27 -7.41 7.30
C PRO A 5 -25.14 -7.24 8.55
N VAL A 6 -24.52 -7.37 9.71
CA VAL A 6 -25.14 -7.06 11.00
C VAL A 6 -25.07 -5.54 11.17
N ALA A 7 -26.22 -4.92 11.46
CA ALA A 7 -26.29 -3.49 11.73
C ALA A 7 -25.36 -3.13 12.91
N PRO A 8 -24.60 -2.05 12.82
CA PRO A 8 -23.69 -1.62 13.89
C PRO A 8 -24.50 -1.30 15.17
N PRO A 9 -23.93 -1.54 16.37
CA PRO A 9 -24.57 -1.18 17.63
C PRO A 9 -24.79 0.34 17.72
N PRO A 10 -25.83 0.80 18.46
CA PRO A 10 -26.13 2.21 18.59
C PRO A 10 -24.93 2.96 19.20
N ARG A 11 -24.49 4.01 18.51
CA ARG A 11 -23.36 4.84 18.90
C ARG A 11 -23.64 5.56 20.22
N SER A 12 -22.61 5.66 21.08
CA SER A 12 -22.72 6.41 22.33
C SER A 12 -22.97 7.90 22.04
N PRO A 13 -23.60 8.67 22.98
CA PRO A 13 -23.87 10.11 22.78
C PRO A 13 -22.63 10.95 22.47
N ARG A 14 -21.46 10.53 22.91
CA ARG A 14 -20.17 11.17 22.63
C ARG A 14 -19.78 10.99 21.16
N ARG A 15 -20.02 9.83 20.57
CA ARG A 15 -19.81 9.58 19.14
C ARG A 15 -20.77 10.32 18.22
N GLN A 16 -21.97 10.70 18.70
CA GLN A 16 -22.92 11.48 17.90
C GLN A 16 -22.51 12.95 17.74
N ALA A 17 -21.83 13.53 18.73
CA ALA A 17 -21.31 14.89 18.64
C ALA A 17 -20.05 14.99 17.72
N GLU A 18 -19.28 13.91 17.62
CA GLU A 18 -18.08 13.78 16.78
C GLU A 18 -18.44 13.42 15.33
N ALA A 19 -19.63 12.85 15.08
CA ALA A 19 -20.13 12.47 13.76
C ALA A 19 -20.28 13.64 12.76
N GLY A 20 -20.36 14.86 13.24
CA GLY A 20 -20.39 16.06 12.39
C GLY A 20 -19.05 16.35 11.68
N ALA A 21 -17.93 16.11 12.35
CA ALA A 21 -16.61 16.27 11.77
C ALA A 21 -16.21 15.05 10.91
N GLU A 22 -16.65 13.84 11.28
CA GLU A 22 -16.52 12.63 10.47
C GLU A 22 -17.30 12.73 9.16
N ALA A 23 -18.48 13.36 9.16
CA ALA A 23 -19.32 13.50 7.97
C ALA A 23 -18.70 14.39 6.88
N GLU A 24 -17.81 15.31 7.23
CA GLU A 24 -17.11 16.17 6.27
C GLU A 24 -16.00 15.40 5.54
N TYR A 25 -15.39 14.39 6.19
CA TYR A 25 -14.44 13.46 5.56
C TYR A 25 -15.11 12.35 4.75
N LEU A 26 -16.39 12.07 5.01
CA LEU A 26 -17.18 10.98 4.43
C LEU A 26 -18.12 11.43 3.29
N GLN A 27 -17.98 12.64 2.76
CA GLN A 27 -18.80 13.12 1.62
C GLN A 27 -18.42 12.46 0.28
N GLY A 28 -17.54 11.45 0.27
CA GLY A 28 -17.41 10.50 -0.83
C GLY A 28 -18.48 9.42 -0.76
N ASP A 29 -18.96 8.95 -1.91
CA ASP A 29 -19.84 7.79 -2.01
C ASP A 29 -19.27 6.63 -1.17
N ALA A 30 -20.12 5.88 -0.46
CA ALA A 30 -19.72 4.74 0.36
C ALA A 30 -18.95 3.63 -0.41
N ALA A 31 -18.92 3.73 -1.73
CA ALA A 31 -18.13 2.89 -2.63
C ALA A 31 -16.63 3.28 -2.70
N ASP A 32 -16.26 4.47 -2.24
CA ASP A 32 -14.89 5.02 -2.36
C ASP A 32 -14.11 5.04 -1.03
N VAL A 33 -14.64 4.45 0.03
CA VAL A 33 -13.90 4.39 1.30
C VAL A 33 -12.74 3.41 1.17
N PRO A 34 -11.48 3.87 1.34
CA PRO A 34 -10.32 2.99 1.23
C PRO A 34 -10.33 1.94 2.34
N LEU A 35 -10.24 0.67 1.95
CA LEU A 35 -10.27 -0.46 2.88
C LEU A 35 -8.86 -0.80 3.35
N VAL A 36 -8.72 -1.09 4.64
CA VAL A 36 -7.50 -1.60 5.26
C VAL A 36 -7.69 -3.08 5.58
N LEU A 37 -6.74 -3.91 5.14
CA LEU A 37 -6.72 -5.32 5.49
C LEU A 37 -5.93 -5.53 6.78
N VAL A 38 -6.53 -6.22 7.75
CA VAL A 38 -5.86 -6.62 8.98
C VAL A 38 -5.86 -8.14 9.07
N ALA A 39 -4.69 -8.75 9.17
CA ALA A 39 -4.52 -10.19 9.19
C ALA A 39 -3.43 -10.62 10.19
N HIS A 40 -3.47 -11.89 10.62
CA HIS A 40 -2.37 -12.44 11.41
C HIS A 40 -1.09 -12.52 10.57
N ASP A 41 -1.20 -13.04 9.36
CA ASP A 41 -0.12 -13.13 8.37
C ASP A 41 -0.71 -13.03 6.97
N LEU A 42 0.12 -12.67 5.99
CA LEU A 42 -0.25 -12.62 4.58
C LEU A 42 0.81 -13.34 3.76
N SER A 43 0.37 -14.31 2.98
CA SER A 43 1.26 -14.98 2.04
C SER A 43 1.57 -14.08 0.83
N PRO A 44 2.71 -14.28 0.15
CA PRO A 44 3.00 -13.57 -1.09
C PRO A 44 1.92 -13.76 -2.17
N ALA A 45 1.26 -14.92 -2.20
CA ALA A 45 0.16 -15.20 -3.14
C ALA A 45 -1.08 -14.35 -2.83
N ASP A 46 -1.43 -14.18 -1.55
CA ASP A 46 -2.52 -13.30 -1.13
C ASP A 46 -2.23 -11.86 -1.55
N MET A 47 -0.99 -11.41 -1.36
CA MET A 47 -0.54 -10.05 -1.73
C MET A 47 -0.68 -9.77 -3.22
N LEU A 48 -0.40 -10.74 -4.09
CA LEU A 48 -0.58 -10.58 -5.54
C LEU A 48 -2.06 -10.41 -5.93
N GLN A 49 -2.98 -11.07 -5.23
CA GLN A 49 -4.42 -10.86 -5.41
C GLN A 49 -4.85 -9.46 -4.96
N PHE A 50 -4.24 -8.92 -3.92
CA PHE A 50 -4.53 -7.57 -3.42
C PHE A 50 -4.07 -6.45 -4.36
N LYS A 51 -3.06 -6.68 -5.20
CA LYS A 51 -2.64 -5.73 -6.24
C LYS A 51 -3.78 -5.39 -7.21
N GLN A 52 -4.80 -6.24 -7.30
CA GLN A 52 -5.99 -6.06 -8.15
C GLN A 52 -7.22 -5.58 -7.37
N SER A 53 -7.11 -5.32 -6.08
CA SER A 53 -8.23 -5.01 -5.19
C SER A 53 -8.16 -3.58 -4.63
N VAL A 54 -9.27 -3.14 -4.03
CA VAL A 54 -9.50 -1.79 -3.47
C VAL A 54 -8.81 -1.54 -2.12
N PHE A 55 -7.82 -2.34 -1.70
CA PHE A 55 -7.16 -2.13 -0.42
C PHE A 55 -6.16 -0.99 -0.48
N ALA A 56 -6.30 -0.04 0.43
CA ALA A 56 -5.44 1.12 0.57
C ALA A 56 -4.24 0.90 1.51
N GLY A 57 -4.19 -0.25 2.18
CA GLY A 57 -3.11 -0.61 3.07
C GLY A 57 -3.38 -1.91 3.83
N PHE A 58 -2.39 -2.40 4.58
CA PHE A 58 -2.55 -3.60 5.39
C PHE A 58 -1.71 -3.61 6.66
N ILE A 59 -2.16 -4.42 7.61
CA ILE A 59 -1.55 -4.63 8.91
C ILE A 59 -1.40 -6.14 9.12
N THR A 60 -0.21 -6.59 9.56
CA THR A 60 -0.01 -7.98 9.96
C THR A 60 0.56 -8.09 11.38
N ASP A 61 0.14 -9.12 12.12
CA ASP A 61 0.65 -9.39 13.46
C ASP A 61 2.08 -9.88 13.44
N VAL A 62 2.44 -10.67 12.44
CA VAL A 62 3.77 -11.23 12.24
C VAL A 62 4.48 -10.59 11.06
N GLY A 63 5.77 -10.83 10.95
CA GLY A 63 6.61 -10.29 9.89
C GLY A 63 7.63 -9.29 10.40
N GLY A 64 8.49 -8.85 9.51
CA GLY A 64 9.55 -7.88 9.79
C GLY A 64 9.86 -7.05 8.56
N LYS A 65 10.72 -6.03 8.71
CA LYS A 65 11.09 -5.09 7.63
C LYS A 65 11.65 -5.76 6.37
N THR A 66 12.19 -6.96 6.51
CA THR A 66 12.77 -7.78 5.43
C THR A 66 11.89 -8.95 5.01
N SER A 67 10.68 -9.08 5.56
CA SER A 67 9.73 -10.11 5.15
C SER A 67 9.28 -9.90 3.70
N HIS A 68 8.91 -10.97 3.01
CA HIS A 68 8.35 -10.89 1.66
C HIS A 68 7.14 -9.95 1.61
N THR A 69 6.29 -10.01 2.63
CA THR A 69 5.13 -9.12 2.80
C THR A 69 5.53 -7.64 2.79
N ALA A 70 6.57 -7.27 3.55
CA ALA A 70 7.05 -5.88 3.59
C ALA A 70 7.69 -5.44 2.26
N ILE A 71 8.37 -6.36 1.56
CA ILE A 71 8.96 -6.08 0.24
C ILE A 71 7.87 -5.83 -0.79
N VAL A 72 6.85 -6.69 -0.85
CA VAL A 72 5.72 -6.54 -1.77
C VAL A 72 4.93 -5.25 -1.49
N ALA A 73 4.69 -4.92 -0.22
CA ALA A 73 4.03 -3.66 0.15
C ALA A 73 4.73 -2.44 -0.43
N ARG A 74 6.06 -2.41 -0.31
CA ARG A 74 6.87 -1.32 -0.88
C ARG A 74 6.77 -1.26 -2.39
N SER A 75 6.76 -2.42 -3.07
CA SER A 75 6.62 -2.45 -4.53
C SER A 75 5.24 -1.99 -5.00
N MET A 76 4.22 -2.17 -4.18
CA MET A 76 2.85 -1.70 -4.44
C MET A 76 2.62 -0.23 -4.08
N ASP A 77 3.60 0.42 -3.41
CA ASP A 77 3.50 1.80 -2.89
C ASP A 77 2.26 2.03 -2.01
N ILE A 78 1.90 1.02 -1.20
CA ILE A 78 0.81 1.12 -0.24
C ILE A 78 1.34 1.07 1.20
N PRO A 79 0.73 1.83 2.14
CA PRO A 79 1.14 1.81 3.53
C PRO A 79 0.92 0.44 4.16
N ALA A 80 1.92 -0.03 4.90
CA ALA A 80 1.86 -1.31 5.59
C ALA A 80 2.58 -1.25 6.94
N VAL A 81 1.99 -1.88 7.94
CA VAL A 81 2.63 -2.14 9.23
C VAL A 81 2.66 -3.64 9.46
N VAL A 82 3.86 -4.19 9.56
CA VAL A 82 4.10 -5.61 9.79
C VAL A 82 4.68 -5.85 11.18
N GLY A 83 4.35 -6.99 11.78
CA GLY A 83 4.82 -7.33 13.13
C GLY A 83 4.11 -6.56 14.24
N ALA A 84 2.86 -6.20 14.06
CA ALA A 84 2.06 -5.39 14.99
C ALA A 84 1.59 -6.15 16.25
N ARG A 85 1.91 -7.44 16.37
CA ARG A 85 1.71 -8.28 17.57
C ARG A 85 0.33 -8.19 18.19
N GLY A 86 -0.69 -8.70 17.50
CA GLY A 86 -2.07 -8.77 18.01
C GLY A 86 -2.99 -7.65 17.50
N ALA A 87 -2.59 -6.90 16.50
CA ALA A 87 -3.47 -5.92 15.85
C ALA A 87 -4.73 -6.58 15.28
N SER A 88 -4.63 -7.81 14.77
CA SER A 88 -5.77 -8.57 14.26
C SER A 88 -6.83 -8.90 15.33
N GLN A 89 -6.48 -8.84 16.61
CA GLN A 89 -7.38 -9.04 17.74
C GLN A 89 -7.94 -7.72 18.27
N LEU A 90 -7.23 -6.61 18.07
CA LEU A 90 -7.59 -5.30 18.59
C LEU A 90 -8.45 -4.49 17.61
N VAL A 91 -8.15 -4.59 16.32
CA VAL A 91 -8.91 -3.91 15.25
C VAL A 91 -10.13 -4.76 14.90
N ARG A 92 -11.30 -4.14 14.92
CA ARG A 92 -12.57 -4.79 14.59
C ARG A 92 -13.01 -4.43 13.18
N GLN A 93 -13.93 -5.22 12.67
CA GLN A 93 -14.63 -4.88 11.43
C GLN A 93 -15.27 -3.49 11.53
N ASP A 94 -15.10 -2.69 10.49
CA ASP A 94 -15.62 -1.32 10.38
C ASP A 94 -15.02 -0.29 11.35
N ASP A 95 -13.93 -0.62 12.04
CA ASP A 95 -13.15 0.38 12.79
C ASP A 95 -12.42 1.33 11.82
N TRP A 96 -12.41 2.62 12.15
CA TRP A 96 -11.56 3.58 11.49
C TRP A 96 -10.11 3.40 11.94
N VAL A 97 -9.21 3.26 10.98
CA VAL A 97 -7.79 3.09 11.28
C VAL A 97 -6.93 4.01 10.42
N ILE A 98 -5.86 4.54 11.02
CA ILE A 98 -4.78 5.18 10.29
C ILE A 98 -3.60 4.23 10.29
N ILE A 99 -2.99 4.04 9.13
CA ILE A 99 -1.73 3.31 8.96
C ILE A 99 -0.64 4.31 8.60
N ASP A 100 0.37 4.42 9.43
CA ASP A 100 1.59 5.16 9.14
C ASP A 100 2.74 4.16 8.95
N GLY A 101 3.01 3.81 7.70
CA GLY A 101 4.06 2.85 7.35
C GLY A 101 5.47 3.36 7.63
N ASP A 102 5.68 4.68 7.62
CA ASP A 102 6.98 5.30 7.88
C ASP A 102 7.30 5.28 9.38
N ALA A 103 6.32 5.64 10.21
CA ALA A 103 6.45 5.59 11.66
C ALA A 103 6.27 4.17 12.23
N GLY A 104 5.68 3.25 11.46
CA GLY A 104 5.27 1.93 11.94
C GLY A 104 4.14 2.01 12.97
N ALA A 105 3.25 2.99 12.83
CA ALA A 105 2.17 3.26 13.77
C ALA A 105 0.80 2.89 13.19
N ILE A 106 -0.06 2.41 14.08
CA ILE A 106 -1.47 2.09 13.81
C ILE A 106 -2.29 2.85 14.83
N ILE A 107 -3.24 3.64 14.38
CA ILE A 107 -4.15 4.38 15.25
C ILE A 107 -5.57 3.90 14.97
N VAL A 108 -6.19 3.30 15.98
CA VAL A 108 -7.56 2.81 15.92
C VAL A 108 -8.48 3.86 16.51
N ASP A 109 -9.61 4.11 15.86
CA ASP A 109 -10.61 5.10 16.27
C ASP A 109 -9.98 6.50 16.51
N PRO A 110 -9.28 7.06 15.49
CA PRO A 110 -8.55 8.33 15.63
C PRO A 110 -9.51 9.48 15.94
N SER A 111 -9.09 10.38 16.83
CA SER A 111 -9.83 11.61 17.11
C SER A 111 -9.84 12.55 15.88
N PRO A 112 -10.80 13.49 15.76
CA PRO A 112 -10.83 14.47 14.67
C PRO A 112 -9.54 15.26 14.51
N ILE A 113 -8.86 15.57 15.59
CA ILE A 113 -7.56 16.27 15.57
C ILE A 113 -6.49 15.41 14.89
N ILE A 114 -6.44 14.14 15.24
CA ILE A 114 -5.48 13.18 14.65
C ILE A 114 -5.79 12.96 13.16
N LEU A 115 -7.06 12.84 12.80
CA LEU A 115 -7.47 12.74 11.38
C LEU A 115 -7.03 13.97 10.59
N ALA A 116 -7.24 15.18 11.13
CA ALA A 116 -6.82 16.42 10.49
C ALA A 116 -5.29 16.49 10.30
N GLU A 117 -4.52 16.09 11.30
CA GLU A 117 -3.05 16.03 11.25
C GLU A 117 -2.57 15.07 10.16
N TYR A 118 -3.11 13.83 10.12
CA TYR A 118 -2.73 12.85 9.11
C TYR A 118 -3.22 13.23 7.71
N GLY A 119 -4.38 13.84 7.58
CA GLY A 119 -4.85 14.42 6.32
C GLY A 119 -3.93 15.54 5.81
N PHE A 120 -3.38 16.36 6.71
CA PHE A 120 -2.36 17.35 6.34
C PHE A 120 -1.07 16.67 5.85
N ARG A 121 -0.55 15.68 6.56
CA ARG A 121 0.64 14.92 6.16
C ARG A 121 0.45 14.24 4.81
N GLN A 122 -0.71 13.63 4.56
CA GLN A 122 -1.03 13.00 3.28
C GLN A 122 -0.96 14.01 2.13
N ARG A 123 -1.53 15.20 2.29
CA ARG A 123 -1.42 16.27 1.28
C ARG A 123 0.02 16.73 1.05
N GLN A 124 0.86 16.78 2.09
CA GLN A 124 2.27 17.12 1.94
C GLN A 124 3.03 16.06 1.13
N VAL A 125 2.77 14.78 1.38
CA VAL A 125 3.35 13.67 0.60
C VAL A 125 2.92 13.75 -0.86
N GLU A 126 1.64 14.04 -1.13
CA GLU A 126 1.14 14.16 -2.50
C GLU A 126 1.78 15.34 -3.25
N LEU A 127 1.91 16.50 -2.62
CA LEU A 127 2.60 17.66 -3.19
C LEU A 127 4.08 17.34 -3.50
N GLU A 128 4.74 16.61 -2.62
CA GLU A 128 6.14 16.20 -2.86
C GLU A 128 6.24 15.18 -4.00
N ARG A 129 5.30 14.24 -4.11
CA ARG A 129 5.19 13.32 -5.27
C ARG A 129 5.01 14.06 -6.57
N GLU A 130 4.12 15.06 -6.61
CA GLU A 130 3.93 15.90 -7.79
C GLU A 130 5.19 16.68 -8.15
N ARG A 131 5.90 17.22 -7.15
CA ARG A 131 7.17 17.89 -7.33
C ARG A 131 8.22 16.96 -7.93
N LEU A 132 8.38 15.77 -7.37
CA LEU A 132 9.31 14.75 -7.85
C LEU A 132 8.96 14.27 -9.26
N ALA A 133 7.66 14.12 -9.56
CA ALA A 133 7.21 13.73 -10.89
C ALA A 133 7.65 14.70 -12.00
N ARG A 134 7.88 15.97 -11.70
CA ARG A 134 8.41 16.94 -12.65
C ARG A 134 9.89 16.69 -13.01
N LEU A 135 10.62 16.02 -12.12
CA LEU A 135 12.04 15.70 -12.33
C LEU A 135 12.26 14.52 -13.29
N ARG A 136 11.24 13.73 -13.62
CA ARG A 136 11.35 12.53 -14.46
C ARG A 136 11.97 12.77 -15.85
N HIS A 137 11.86 14.00 -16.35
CA HIS A 137 12.44 14.39 -17.64
C HIS A 137 13.75 15.18 -17.51
N THR A 138 14.20 15.40 -16.27
CA THR A 138 15.46 16.08 -15.99
C THR A 138 16.60 15.07 -16.06
N PRO A 139 17.62 15.30 -16.90
CA PRO A 139 18.77 14.40 -16.95
C PRO A 139 19.46 14.30 -15.60
N ALA A 140 19.74 13.09 -15.16
CA ALA A 140 20.53 12.85 -13.95
C ALA A 140 22.01 13.09 -14.28
N ILE A 141 22.52 14.27 -13.93
CA ILE A 141 23.90 14.68 -14.19
C ILE A 141 24.53 15.09 -12.87
N THR A 142 25.71 14.58 -12.58
CA THR A 142 26.49 14.97 -11.39
C THR A 142 27.06 16.39 -11.55
N ILE A 143 27.53 16.99 -10.45
CA ILE A 143 28.08 18.35 -10.45
C ILE A 143 29.31 18.47 -11.37
N ASP A 144 30.07 17.38 -11.50
CA ASP A 144 31.24 17.28 -12.39
C ASP A 144 30.89 16.90 -13.85
N GLY A 145 29.59 16.85 -14.19
CA GLY A 145 29.10 16.70 -15.56
C GLY A 145 28.88 15.26 -16.03
N HIS A 146 29.04 14.24 -15.17
CA HIS A 146 28.80 12.86 -15.55
C HIS A 146 27.30 12.54 -15.59
N LYS A 147 26.84 11.98 -16.71
CA LYS A 147 25.46 11.51 -16.86
C LYS A 147 25.31 10.14 -16.17
N ILE A 148 24.33 10.04 -15.30
CA ILE A 148 23.94 8.80 -14.60
C ILE A 148 22.73 8.19 -15.29
N GLU A 149 22.81 6.91 -15.62
CA GLU A 149 21.66 6.16 -16.14
C GLU A 149 20.80 5.69 -14.98
N LEU A 150 19.51 6.03 -15.03
CA LEU A 150 18.53 5.61 -14.03
C LEU A 150 17.80 4.38 -14.57
N LEU A 151 18.03 3.24 -13.93
CA LEU A 151 17.44 1.96 -14.28
C LEU A 151 16.39 1.56 -13.22
N ALA A 152 15.31 0.94 -13.67
CA ALA A 152 14.27 0.47 -12.77
C ALA A 152 14.53 -0.95 -12.27
N ASN A 153 14.15 -1.22 -11.02
CA ASN A 153 13.95 -2.58 -10.54
C ASN A 153 12.49 -2.95 -10.77
N ILE A 154 12.23 -4.06 -11.45
CA ILE A 154 10.89 -4.55 -11.73
C ILE A 154 10.72 -5.97 -11.20
N GLU A 155 9.48 -6.34 -10.89
CA GLU A 155 9.09 -7.63 -10.36
C GLU A 155 8.23 -8.42 -11.33
N GLN A 156 7.50 -7.72 -12.18
CA GLN A 156 6.63 -8.29 -13.22
C GLN A 156 6.82 -7.55 -14.53
N PRO A 157 6.60 -8.21 -15.68
CA PRO A 157 6.67 -7.55 -16.99
C PRO A 157 5.75 -6.33 -17.09
N GLY A 158 4.60 -6.34 -16.41
CA GLY A 158 3.66 -5.22 -16.34
C GLY A 158 4.22 -3.95 -15.70
N ASP A 159 5.26 -4.05 -14.87
CA ASP A 159 5.88 -2.92 -14.20
C ASP A 159 6.72 -2.06 -15.17
N ALA A 160 7.09 -2.60 -16.33
CA ALA A 160 7.89 -1.90 -17.35
C ALA A 160 7.23 -0.59 -17.81
N ALA A 161 5.91 -0.58 -17.99
CA ALA A 161 5.19 0.64 -18.37
C ALA A 161 5.24 1.73 -17.29
N ALA A 162 5.21 1.36 -16.02
CA ALA A 162 5.35 2.28 -14.90
C ALA A 162 6.80 2.81 -14.80
N ALA A 163 7.80 1.96 -15.01
CA ALA A 163 9.21 2.33 -15.03
C ALA A 163 9.51 3.37 -16.12
N VAL A 164 8.99 3.17 -17.33
CA VAL A 164 9.12 4.14 -18.44
C VAL A 164 8.44 5.47 -18.08
N ARG A 165 7.22 5.42 -17.51
CA ARG A 165 6.54 6.66 -17.06
C ARG A 165 7.30 7.38 -15.96
N ALA A 166 8.04 6.68 -15.11
CA ALA A 166 8.87 7.26 -14.08
C ALA A 166 10.19 7.85 -14.61
N GLY A 167 10.53 7.63 -15.89
CA GLY A 167 11.73 8.17 -16.53
C GLY A 167 12.92 7.22 -16.50
N ALA A 168 12.75 5.95 -16.18
CA ALA A 168 13.80 4.95 -16.30
C ALA A 168 14.20 4.74 -17.77
N VAL A 169 15.50 4.63 -18.04
CA VAL A 169 16.03 4.38 -19.38
C VAL A 169 16.15 2.90 -19.71
N GLY A 170 15.95 2.03 -18.72
CA GLY A 170 15.98 0.58 -18.87
C GLY A 170 15.71 -0.13 -17.56
N VAL A 171 15.84 -1.47 -17.58
CA VAL A 171 15.69 -2.33 -16.41
C VAL A 171 17.09 -2.64 -15.86
N GLY A 172 17.31 -2.34 -14.58
CA GLY A 172 18.55 -2.65 -13.88
C GLY A 172 18.49 -4.01 -13.19
N LEU A 173 17.33 -4.37 -12.66
CA LEU A 173 17.09 -5.66 -12.03
C LEU A 173 15.66 -6.12 -12.32
N PHE A 174 15.54 -7.32 -12.82
CA PHE A 174 14.27 -8.04 -12.88
C PHE A 174 14.26 -9.14 -11.83
N ARG A 175 13.36 -9.01 -10.84
CA ARG A 175 13.21 -10.00 -9.77
C ARG A 175 12.34 -11.16 -10.27
N SER A 176 12.95 -12.06 -11.01
CA SER A 176 12.24 -13.18 -11.65
C SER A 176 11.60 -14.18 -10.70
N GLU A 177 11.95 -14.15 -9.39
CA GLU A 177 11.30 -14.98 -8.38
C GLU A 177 9.78 -14.80 -8.31
N PHE A 178 9.26 -13.64 -8.69
CA PHE A 178 7.83 -13.40 -8.74
C PHE A 178 7.10 -14.17 -9.85
N LEU A 179 7.81 -14.60 -10.91
CA LEU A 179 7.26 -15.51 -11.91
C LEU A 179 6.99 -16.91 -11.35
N PHE A 180 7.68 -17.28 -10.30
CA PHE A 180 7.59 -18.58 -9.63
C PHE A 180 6.58 -18.57 -8.49
N MET A 181 6.24 -17.40 -7.95
CA MET A 181 5.28 -17.26 -6.87
C MET A 181 3.84 -17.45 -7.39
N GLY A 182 3.00 -18.12 -6.60
CA GLY A 182 1.57 -18.32 -6.90
C GLY A 182 1.24 -19.45 -7.85
N LYS A 183 2.23 -20.17 -8.36
CA LYS A 183 2.02 -21.39 -9.16
C LYS A 183 2.16 -22.62 -8.29
N SER A 184 1.04 -23.13 -7.79
CA SER A 184 1.00 -24.36 -6.97
C SER A 184 1.64 -25.54 -7.71
N GLY A 185 2.96 -25.71 -7.55
CA GLY A 185 3.71 -26.88 -8.00
C GLY A 185 4.20 -26.87 -9.45
N ASN A 186 3.83 -25.92 -10.29
CA ASN A 186 4.33 -25.82 -11.67
C ASN A 186 5.28 -24.63 -11.82
N LEU A 187 6.55 -24.93 -12.12
CA LEU A 187 7.52 -23.90 -12.49
C LEU A 187 7.15 -23.27 -13.85
N PRO A 188 7.43 -21.98 -14.07
CA PRO A 188 7.23 -21.36 -15.37
C PRO A 188 8.11 -22.05 -16.42
N GLY A 189 7.51 -22.37 -17.56
CA GLY A 189 8.23 -22.98 -18.68
C GLY A 189 9.23 -22.02 -19.32
N GLU A 190 10.14 -22.55 -20.17
CA GLU A 190 11.16 -21.77 -20.87
C GLU A 190 10.53 -20.62 -21.69
N ASP A 191 9.48 -20.91 -22.45
CA ASP A 191 8.76 -19.90 -23.25
C ASP A 191 8.16 -18.78 -22.42
N GLU A 192 7.69 -19.07 -21.23
CA GLU A 192 7.13 -18.09 -20.31
C GLU A 192 8.23 -17.19 -19.72
N GLN A 193 9.34 -17.77 -19.34
CA GLN A 193 10.50 -17.03 -18.83
C GLN A 193 11.13 -16.16 -19.95
N TYR A 194 11.14 -16.67 -21.18
CA TYR A 194 11.66 -15.91 -22.32
C TYR A 194 10.80 -14.70 -22.69
N ARG A 195 9.47 -14.78 -22.50
CA ARG A 195 8.53 -13.69 -22.82
C ARG A 195 8.42 -12.65 -21.71
N ALA A 196 8.86 -12.98 -20.51
CA ALA A 196 8.86 -12.07 -19.38
C ALA A 196 10.05 -11.10 -19.42
#